data_14d68180ed48f0cab4303ddf0e69fc14
#
_entry.id   14d68180ed48f0cab4303ddf0e69fc14
#
_cell.length_a   1.000
_cell.length_b   1.000
_cell.length_c   1.000
_cell.angle_alpha   90.00
_cell.angle_beta   90.00
_cell.angle_gamma   90.00
#
_symmetry.space_group_name_H-M   'P 1'
#
loop_
_entity.id
_entity.type
_entity.pdbx_description
1 polymer ?
#
loop_
_entity_poly.entity_id
_entity_poly.type
_entity_poly.pdbx_seq_one_letter_code
_entity_poly.pdbx_strand_id
1 'polypeptide(L)'
;MSRFKLVLGIVIFSLFFMIVADYPNTITLELGVFSGSNWGVPSGESYKIIDGAIERFEKKYPGVKVKYESGIMKNDYSSWLSDKIVKGEEPDVFMILDDDFNTLSSIGALANIDSYMTHDQNFSTDDYYSSVLKAGTYSNSQYALPYECNPTLMFVNKTLLENCHIQMPDNDWTLDDFYSICKKVSEYSSNYYGYYDYGWLDSIYAYGAQVFNEEGTKCYLDQSAVKRAIEFYRKLNNLNEGHTVTSEEFEKGLVAFSPLSLAVYRTYKPYPWRVKKYSTFEWDCLKMPTASKNQGSAQVSTLLMGMSAKSHHKSQAWNLLKELCHDQTTQQSITQYSQGISPLKKVAQSQTIIDMLDEETGDSKISISLLNQALLGARNREKFKKYDGAKTMIDTNMMKMIHSSDDFDLSLIELQKQVNKYLNE
;
A
#
# COMPACT_ATOMS: atom_id res chain seq x y z
N MET A 1 66.20 -32.49 21.73
CA MET A 1 64.76 -32.33 22.18
C MET A 1 64.25 -30.88 22.20
N SER A 2 65.06 -29.89 22.44
CA SER A 2 64.65 -28.47 22.55
C SER A 2 64.16 -27.84 21.21
N ARG A 3 64.89 -28.08 20.10
CA ARG A 3 64.54 -27.49 18.77
C ARG A 3 63.23 -28.05 18.18
N PHE A 4 62.94 -29.34 18.45
CA PHE A 4 61.69 -29.97 17.96
C PHE A 4 60.45 -29.42 18.67
N LYS A 5 60.57 -29.15 20.00
CA LYS A 5 59.48 -28.52 20.76
C LYS A 5 59.22 -27.07 20.31
N LEU A 6 60.25 -26.33 19.93
CA LEU A 6 60.13 -24.97 19.44
C LEU A 6 59.44 -24.92 18.06
N VAL A 7 59.84 -25.81 17.12
CA VAL A 7 59.22 -25.91 15.78
C VAL A 7 57.77 -26.37 15.90
N LEU A 8 57.45 -27.34 16.75
CA LEU A 8 56.10 -27.80 17.00
C LEU A 8 55.21 -26.65 17.60
N GLY A 9 55.77 -25.86 18.52
CA GLY A 9 55.06 -24.69 19.09
C GLY A 9 54.76 -23.61 18.05
N ILE A 10 55.69 -23.34 17.14
CA ILE A 10 55.50 -22.36 16.04
C ILE A 10 54.44 -22.86 15.03
N VAL A 11 54.45 -24.16 14.69
CA VAL A 11 53.44 -24.75 13.77
C VAL A 11 52.06 -24.75 14.41
N ILE A 12 51.94 -25.07 15.71
CA ILE A 12 50.67 -25.02 16.43
C ILE A 12 50.15 -23.57 16.53
N PHE A 13 51.05 -22.60 16.80
CA PHE A 13 50.69 -21.18 16.89
C PHE A 13 50.29 -20.60 15.52
N SER A 14 50.97 -20.99 14.44
CA SER A 14 50.60 -20.58 13.09
C SER A 14 49.29 -21.22 12.63
N LEU A 15 49.04 -22.49 12.97
CA LEU A 15 47.76 -23.16 12.73
C LEU A 15 46.62 -22.51 13.55
N PHE A 16 46.88 -22.18 14.81
CA PHE A 16 45.92 -21.47 15.67
C PHE A 16 45.64 -20.06 15.15
N PHE A 17 46.66 -19.35 14.66
CA PHE A 17 46.51 -18.04 14.03
C PHE A 17 45.78 -18.09 12.69
N MET A 18 45.98 -19.14 11.88
CA MET A 18 45.16 -19.38 10.67
C MET A 18 43.73 -19.69 11.02
N ILE A 19 43.46 -20.52 12.05
CA ILE A 19 42.07 -20.83 12.46
C ILE A 19 41.39 -19.60 13.07
N VAL A 20 42.11 -18.73 13.78
CA VAL A 20 41.56 -17.50 14.36
C VAL A 20 41.40 -16.38 13.30
N ALA A 21 42.27 -16.37 12.28
CA ALA A 21 42.17 -15.43 11.14
C ALA A 21 41.06 -15.78 10.14
N ASP A 22 40.64 -17.05 10.12
CA ASP A 22 39.59 -17.53 9.22
C ASP A 22 38.17 -17.55 9.85
N TYR A 23 37.96 -16.95 11.04
CA TYR A 23 36.61 -16.61 11.46
C TYR A 23 36.26 -15.24 10.86
N PRO A 24 35.55 -15.18 9.73
CA PRO A 24 35.06 -13.91 9.25
C PRO A 24 34.20 -13.32 10.37
N ASN A 25 34.46 -12.06 10.74
CA ASN A 25 33.57 -11.31 11.63
C ASN A 25 32.19 -11.34 11.00
N THR A 26 31.36 -12.28 11.41
CA THR A 26 30.00 -12.43 10.88
C THR A 26 29.19 -11.24 11.33
N ILE A 27 28.77 -10.42 10.37
CA ILE A 27 27.87 -9.30 10.60
C ILE A 27 26.46 -9.88 10.82
N THR A 28 25.80 -9.47 11.88
CA THR A 28 24.39 -9.79 12.09
C THR A 28 23.56 -8.55 11.83
N LEU A 29 22.59 -8.66 10.91
CA LEU A 29 21.57 -7.64 10.67
C LEU A 29 20.29 -8.05 11.39
N GLU A 30 19.68 -7.09 12.07
CA GLU A 30 18.35 -7.26 12.65
C GLU A 30 17.29 -6.77 11.63
N LEU A 31 16.26 -7.59 11.41
CA LEU A 31 15.16 -7.30 10.49
C LEU A 31 13.84 -7.17 11.26
N GLY A 32 13.16 -6.04 11.14
CA GLY A 32 11.86 -5.78 11.74
C GLY A 32 10.71 -6.14 10.79
N VAL A 33 9.92 -7.15 11.14
CA VAL A 33 8.77 -7.61 10.39
C VAL A 33 7.60 -7.94 11.31
N PHE A 34 6.37 -7.86 10.80
CA PHE A 34 5.19 -8.31 11.52
C PHE A 34 4.62 -9.58 10.89
N SER A 35 3.79 -10.28 11.66
CA SER A 35 3.08 -11.49 11.25
C SER A 35 1.74 -11.16 10.59
N GLY A 36 1.40 -11.89 9.55
CA GLY A 36 0.11 -11.79 8.87
C GLY A 36 0.12 -10.82 7.68
N SER A 37 -1.08 -10.47 7.23
CA SER A 37 -1.28 -9.57 6.08
C SER A 37 -1.27 -8.11 6.49
N ASN A 38 -0.66 -7.26 5.68
CA ASN A 38 -0.79 -5.80 5.83
C ASN A 38 -2.20 -5.29 5.48
N TRP A 39 -2.99 -6.06 4.75
CA TRP A 39 -4.20 -5.58 4.06
C TRP A 39 -5.50 -5.88 4.81
N GLY A 40 -5.44 -6.32 6.07
CA GLY A 40 -6.63 -6.65 6.86
C GLY A 40 -7.35 -7.93 6.41
N VAL A 41 -6.71 -8.73 5.58
CA VAL A 41 -7.23 -10.01 5.06
C VAL A 41 -6.35 -11.18 5.53
N PRO A 42 -6.90 -12.40 5.64
CA PRO A 42 -6.11 -13.54 6.07
C PRO A 42 -4.93 -13.82 5.12
N SER A 43 -3.73 -13.94 5.68
CA SER A 43 -2.54 -14.45 4.99
C SER A 43 -1.77 -15.31 5.97
N GLY A 44 -1.53 -16.56 5.62
CA GLY A 44 -0.85 -17.53 6.48
C GLY A 44 0.65 -17.71 6.19
N GLU A 45 1.17 -17.11 5.12
CA GLU A 45 2.48 -17.47 4.57
C GLU A 45 3.48 -16.31 4.46
N SER A 46 3.25 -15.18 5.17
CA SER A 46 4.14 -14.01 5.12
C SER A 46 5.58 -14.34 5.49
N TYR A 47 5.79 -15.22 6.46
CA TYR A 47 7.14 -15.64 6.85
C TYR A 47 7.86 -16.45 5.79
N LYS A 48 7.13 -17.21 4.96
CA LYS A 48 7.74 -17.96 3.85
C LYS A 48 8.46 -17.06 2.84
N ILE A 49 7.92 -15.86 2.62
CA ILE A 49 8.54 -14.83 1.77
C ILE A 49 9.84 -14.34 2.42
N ILE A 50 9.78 -13.98 3.70
CA ILE A 50 10.90 -13.45 4.48
C ILE A 50 12.02 -14.48 4.61
N ASP A 51 11.69 -15.71 5.04
CA ASP A 51 12.68 -16.78 5.21
C ASP A 51 13.36 -17.12 3.89
N GLY A 52 12.60 -17.22 2.78
CA GLY A 52 13.18 -17.45 1.46
C GLY A 52 14.10 -16.32 0.98
N ALA A 53 13.76 -15.06 1.28
CA ALA A 53 14.61 -13.92 0.97
C ALA A 53 15.90 -13.94 1.82
N ILE A 54 15.80 -14.24 3.12
CA ILE A 54 16.96 -14.36 4.01
C ILE A 54 17.90 -15.48 3.54
N GLU A 55 17.37 -16.65 3.20
CA GLU A 55 18.17 -17.77 2.71
C GLU A 55 18.97 -17.38 1.45
N ARG A 56 18.33 -16.73 0.48
CA ARG A 56 19.01 -16.25 -0.74
C ARG A 56 20.05 -15.19 -0.42
N PHE A 57 19.72 -14.23 0.47
CA PHE A 57 20.60 -13.17 0.88
C PHE A 57 21.85 -13.71 1.57
N GLU A 58 21.72 -14.59 2.57
CA GLU A 58 22.84 -15.19 3.30
C GLU A 58 23.74 -16.06 2.41
N LYS A 59 23.14 -16.73 1.42
CA LYS A 59 23.89 -17.48 0.41
C LYS A 59 24.72 -16.58 -0.50
N LYS A 60 24.19 -15.40 -0.84
CA LYS A 60 24.87 -14.38 -1.67
C LYS A 60 25.94 -13.61 -0.88
N TYR A 61 25.74 -13.46 0.44
CA TYR A 61 26.65 -12.73 1.34
C TYR A 61 27.05 -13.60 2.53
N PRO A 62 27.97 -14.60 2.37
CA PRO A 62 28.25 -15.60 3.40
C PRO A 62 28.78 -15.05 4.73
N GLY A 63 29.28 -13.79 4.76
CA GLY A 63 29.74 -13.12 5.99
C GLY A 63 28.63 -12.36 6.73
N VAL A 64 27.37 -12.44 6.28
CA VAL A 64 26.23 -11.72 6.87
C VAL A 64 25.17 -12.72 7.30
N LYS A 65 24.62 -12.52 8.49
CA LYS A 65 23.45 -13.24 9.01
C LYS A 65 22.31 -12.27 9.26
N VAL A 66 21.08 -12.72 9.03
CA VAL A 66 19.87 -11.93 9.27
C VAL A 66 19.04 -12.60 10.35
N LYS A 67 18.61 -11.82 11.35
CA LYS A 67 17.73 -12.26 12.41
C LYS A 67 16.49 -11.39 12.48
N TYR A 68 15.37 -11.98 12.84
CA TYR A 68 14.14 -11.25 13.13
C TYR A 68 13.36 -11.89 14.27
N GLU A 69 12.59 -11.09 14.99
CA GLU A 69 11.66 -11.55 16.01
C GLU A 69 10.33 -11.95 15.34
N SER A 70 9.92 -13.21 15.52
CA SER A 70 8.67 -13.73 14.95
C SER A 70 7.47 -13.52 15.89
N GLY A 71 6.25 -13.49 15.35
CA GLY A 71 5.03 -13.46 16.13
C GLY A 71 4.52 -12.07 16.51
N ILE A 72 5.19 -11.00 16.11
CA ILE A 72 4.69 -9.63 16.31
C ILE A 72 3.48 -9.43 15.42
N MET A 73 2.31 -9.20 16.01
CA MET A 73 1.10 -8.94 15.23
C MET A 73 1.13 -7.52 14.63
N LYS A 74 0.53 -7.34 13.45
CA LYS A 74 0.48 -6.02 12.79
C LYS A 74 -0.03 -4.91 13.70
N ASN A 75 -1.07 -5.18 14.50
CA ASN A 75 -1.66 -4.18 15.40
C ASN A 75 -0.72 -3.73 16.53
N ASP A 76 0.24 -4.56 16.90
CA ASP A 76 1.22 -4.27 17.94
C ASP A 76 2.54 -3.72 17.37
N TYR A 77 2.71 -3.82 16.05
CA TYR A 77 3.99 -3.58 15.39
C TYR A 77 4.48 -2.13 15.51
N SER A 78 3.60 -1.13 15.30
CA SER A 78 3.99 0.29 15.47
C SER A 78 4.47 0.59 16.88
N SER A 79 3.82 0.03 17.91
CA SER A 79 4.21 0.19 19.31
C SER A 79 5.54 -0.51 19.59
N TRP A 80 5.71 -1.74 19.08
CA TRP A 80 6.96 -2.50 19.19
C TRP A 80 8.14 -1.76 18.54
N LEU A 81 7.97 -1.27 17.30
CA LEU A 81 9.00 -0.54 16.57
C LEU A 81 9.35 0.78 17.28
N SER A 82 8.36 1.50 17.76
CA SER A 82 8.55 2.75 18.51
C SER A 82 9.34 2.52 19.80
N ASP A 83 9.03 1.45 20.54
CA ASP A 83 9.79 1.06 21.75
C ASP A 83 11.26 0.73 21.43
N LYS A 84 11.52 -0.01 20.36
CA LYS A 84 12.87 -0.30 19.86
C LYS A 84 13.62 0.99 19.50
N ILE A 85 13.00 1.92 18.78
CA ILE A 85 13.60 3.21 18.39
C ILE A 85 13.94 4.06 19.61
N VAL A 86 13.05 4.15 20.59
CA VAL A 86 13.27 4.92 21.84
C VAL A 86 14.43 4.35 22.63
N LYS A 87 14.59 3.01 22.66
CA LYS A 87 15.71 2.33 23.35
C LYS A 87 17.02 2.37 22.55
N GLY A 88 17.00 2.76 21.29
CA GLY A 88 18.14 2.69 20.37
C GLY A 88 18.51 1.26 19.97
N GLU A 89 17.51 0.37 19.95
CA GLU A 89 17.59 -1.06 19.60
C GLU A 89 16.82 -1.36 18.31
N GLU A 90 16.56 -0.33 17.50
CA GLU A 90 15.81 -0.49 16.27
C GLU A 90 16.51 -1.41 15.27
N PRO A 91 15.79 -2.25 14.53
CA PRO A 91 16.37 -3.14 13.51
C PRO A 91 17.11 -2.37 12.41
N ASP A 92 18.09 -3.00 11.77
CA ASP A 92 18.84 -2.40 10.64
C ASP A 92 17.97 -2.12 9.44
N VAL A 93 17.03 -3.05 9.14
CA VAL A 93 16.01 -2.93 8.09
C VAL A 93 14.66 -3.32 8.68
N PHE A 94 13.60 -2.58 8.36
CA PHE A 94 12.29 -2.87 8.93
C PHE A 94 11.13 -2.46 8.02
N MET A 95 10.00 -3.14 8.17
CA MET A 95 8.73 -2.77 7.58
C MET A 95 8.22 -1.46 8.17
N ILE A 96 7.54 -0.66 7.36
CA ILE A 96 7.00 0.63 7.76
C ILE A 96 5.52 0.66 7.37
N LEU A 97 4.65 0.73 8.36
CA LEU A 97 3.23 0.92 8.11
C LEU A 97 2.96 2.32 7.56
N ASP A 98 1.91 2.45 6.77
CA ASP A 98 1.60 3.72 6.06
C ASP A 98 1.41 4.90 7.03
N ASP A 99 0.83 4.65 8.21
CA ASP A 99 0.61 5.67 9.25
C ASP A 99 1.91 6.07 9.98
N ASP A 100 2.94 5.22 9.98
CA ASP A 100 4.21 5.48 10.69
C ASP A 100 5.23 6.23 9.81
N PHE A 101 5.13 6.13 8.48
CA PHE A 101 6.17 6.61 7.56
C PHE A 101 6.49 8.09 7.73
N ASN A 102 5.47 8.95 7.82
CA ASN A 102 5.65 10.39 7.96
C ASN A 102 6.34 10.74 9.29
N THR A 103 5.96 10.08 10.38
CA THR A 103 6.56 10.26 11.69
C THR A 103 8.03 9.81 11.69
N LEU A 104 8.30 8.58 11.26
CA LEU A 104 9.65 8.00 11.25
C LEU A 104 10.62 8.81 10.38
N SER A 105 10.16 9.28 9.20
CA SER A 105 10.95 10.14 8.35
C SER A 105 11.24 11.50 9.01
N SER A 106 10.22 12.11 9.61
CA SER A 106 10.33 13.46 10.20
C SER A 106 11.23 13.54 11.43
N ILE A 107 11.31 12.44 12.22
CA ILE A 107 12.19 12.37 13.41
C ILE A 107 13.60 11.87 13.07
N GLY A 108 13.87 11.55 11.80
CA GLY A 108 15.18 11.06 11.36
C GLY A 108 15.50 9.62 11.77
N ALA A 109 14.47 8.78 12.01
CA ALA A 109 14.66 7.36 12.30
C ALA A 109 15.07 6.56 11.05
N LEU A 110 14.68 7.03 9.86
CA LEU A 110 15.01 6.40 8.58
C LEU A 110 16.25 7.00 7.94
N ALA A 111 17.10 6.17 7.38
CA ALA A 111 18.23 6.61 6.55
C ALA A 111 17.73 7.14 5.20
N ASN A 112 18.29 8.28 4.75
CA ASN A 112 18.14 8.71 3.37
C ASN A 112 18.87 7.72 2.46
N ILE A 113 18.17 7.19 1.44
CA ILE A 113 18.69 6.15 0.54
C ILE A 113 19.01 6.67 -0.87
N ASP A 114 18.89 7.97 -1.15
CA ASP A 114 19.13 8.56 -2.49
C ASP A 114 20.53 8.22 -3.02
N SER A 115 21.55 8.35 -2.15
CA SER A 115 22.93 8.06 -2.55
C SER A 115 23.16 6.57 -2.85
N TYR A 116 22.51 5.67 -2.12
CA TYR A 116 22.57 4.23 -2.37
C TYR A 116 21.91 3.88 -3.70
N MET A 117 20.73 4.44 -3.98
CA MET A 117 20.02 4.23 -5.25
C MET A 117 20.82 4.73 -6.45
N THR A 118 21.47 5.90 -6.30
CA THR A 118 22.21 6.55 -7.41
C THR A 118 23.52 5.84 -7.73
N HIS A 119 24.25 5.32 -6.72
CA HIS A 119 25.56 4.71 -6.93
C HIS A 119 25.51 3.21 -7.15
N ASP A 120 24.39 2.55 -6.96
CA ASP A 120 24.26 1.11 -7.15
C ASP A 120 23.87 0.79 -8.60
N GLN A 121 24.82 0.25 -9.37
CA GLN A 121 24.62 -0.12 -10.77
C GLN A 121 23.61 -1.28 -10.96
N ASN A 122 23.27 -2.01 -9.89
CA ASN A 122 22.31 -3.11 -9.90
C ASN A 122 20.93 -2.70 -9.37
N PHE A 123 20.66 -1.39 -9.31
CA PHE A 123 19.37 -0.85 -8.89
C PHE A 123 18.88 0.19 -9.91
N SER A 124 17.60 0.12 -10.23
CA SER A 124 16.95 1.10 -11.10
C SER A 124 15.58 1.50 -10.55
N THR A 125 15.34 2.79 -10.42
CA THR A 125 14.02 3.35 -10.10
C THR A 125 13.00 3.09 -11.19
N ASP A 126 13.45 2.92 -12.45
CA ASP A 126 12.60 2.65 -13.60
C ASP A 126 11.95 1.26 -13.56
N ASP A 127 12.47 0.34 -12.75
CA ASP A 127 11.87 -0.98 -12.53
C ASP A 127 10.54 -0.89 -11.77
N TYR A 128 10.34 0.17 -10.98
CA TYR A 128 9.11 0.39 -10.20
C TYR A 128 8.03 1.14 -10.98
N TYR A 129 6.78 0.94 -10.59
CA TYR A 129 5.75 1.94 -10.88
C TYR A 129 6.10 3.22 -10.12
N SER A 130 6.25 4.32 -10.85
CA SER A 130 6.70 5.60 -10.26
C SER A 130 5.77 6.11 -9.16
N SER A 131 4.46 5.94 -9.34
CA SER A 131 3.45 6.23 -8.33
C SER A 131 3.69 5.44 -7.04
N VAL A 132 4.04 4.16 -7.13
CA VAL A 132 4.27 3.29 -5.97
C VAL A 132 5.62 3.61 -5.31
N LEU A 133 6.68 3.86 -6.09
CA LEU A 133 7.98 4.27 -5.54
C LEU A 133 7.89 5.57 -4.75
N LYS A 134 7.09 6.52 -5.24
CA LYS A 134 6.85 7.82 -4.56
C LYS A 134 6.27 7.66 -3.14
N ALA A 135 5.65 6.53 -2.79
CA ALA A 135 5.16 6.28 -1.43
C ALA A 135 6.26 6.33 -0.36
N GLY A 136 7.51 5.99 -0.72
CA GLY A 136 8.68 6.04 0.17
C GLY A 136 9.44 7.38 0.16
N THR A 137 8.89 8.43 -0.45
CA THR A 137 9.50 9.77 -0.54
C THR A 137 8.94 10.68 0.55
N TYR A 138 9.81 11.42 1.23
CA TYR A 138 9.48 12.44 2.22
C TYR A 138 10.39 13.67 1.99
N SER A 139 9.81 14.88 1.90
CA SER A 139 10.56 16.12 1.64
C SER A 139 11.55 15.99 0.46
N ASN A 140 11.08 15.45 -0.66
CA ASN A 140 11.84 15.25 -1.91
C ASN A 140 13.05 14.29 -1.82
N SER A 141 13.15 13.48 -0.78
CA SER A 141 14.18 12.46 -0.64
C SER A 141 13.55 11.08 -0.39
N GLN A 142 14.21 10.04 -0.87
CA GLN A 142 13.76 8.65 -0.66
C GLN A 142 14.28 8.11 0.66
N TYR A 143 13.38 7.56 1.49
CA TYR A 143 13.69 6.98 2.79
C TYR A 143 13.30 5.51 2.90
N ALA A 144 12.44 5.03 2.00
CA ALA A 144 11.99 3.65 2.01
C ALA A 144 11.74 3.15 0.58
N LEU A 145 11.81 1.85 0.38
CA LEU A 145 11.42 1.18 -0.86
C LEU A 145 10.07 0.46 -0.67
N PRO A 146 9.24 0.42 -1.72
CA PRO A 146 8.03 -0.40 -1.71
C PRO A 146 8.37 -1.89 -1.65
N TYR A 147 7.81 -2.57 -0.65
CA TYR A 147 7.89 -4.02 -0.51
C TYR A 147 6.71 -4.70 -1.24
N GLU A 148 5.51 -4.18 -1.01
CA GLU A 148 4.26 -4.70 -1.55
C GLU A 148 3.29 -3.56 -1.78
N CYS A 149 2.46 -3.64 -2.82
CA CYS A 149 1.43 -2.63 -3.08
C CYS A 149 0.04 -3.25 -3.33
N ASN A 150 -0.98 -2.44 -3.10
CA ASN A 150 -2.37 -2.86 -3.12
C ASN A 150 -3.24 -1.74 -3.72
N PRO A 151 -3.51 -1.78 -5.04
CA PRO A 151 -4.35 -0.78 -5.70
C PRO A 151 -5.82 -0.97 -5.34
N THR A 152 -6.57 0.13 -5.34
CA THR A 152 -8.03 0.14 -5.23
C THR A 152 -8.65 0.01 -6.63
N LEU A 153 -9.63 -0.89 -6.73
CA LEU A 153 -10.44 -1.14 -7.92
C LEU A 153 -11.91 -0.90 -7.59
N MET A 154 -12.75 -0.67 -8.59
CA MET A 154 -14.19 -0.61 -8.41
C MET A 154 -14.79 -1.99 -8.59
N PHE A 155 -15.32 -2.55 -7.51
CA PHE A 155 -16.17 -3.74 -7.54
C PHE A 155 -17.51 -3.42 -8.18
N VAL A 156 -18.02 -4.33 -9.00
CA VAL A 156 -19.28 -4.23 -9.73
C VAL A 156 -20.14 -5.47 -9.52
N ASN A 157 -21.33 -5.30 -9.02
CA ASN A 157 -22.33 -6.37 -8.94
C ASN A 157 -23.04 -6.54 -10.29
N LYS A 158 -22.59 -7.50 -11.09
CA LYS A 158 -23.14 -7.78 -12.42
C LYS A 158 -24.60 -8.19 -12.36
N THR A 159 -24.93 -9.10 -11.46
CA THR A 159 -26.30 -9.60 -11.27
C THR A 159 -27.27 -8.46 -10.97
N LEU A 160 -26.87 -7.50 -10.10
CA LEU A 160 -27.72 -6.36 -9.79
C LEU A 160 -27.93 -5.44 -11.00
N LEU A 161 -26.86 -5.17 -11.76
CA LEU A 161 -26.96 -4.37 -12.99
C LEU A 161 -27.88 -5.05 -14.02
N GLU A 162 -27.73 -6.36 -14.21
CA GLU A 162 -28.59 -7.15 -15.11
C GLU A 162 -30.07 -7.12 -14.68
N ASN A 163 -30.34 -7.29 -13.38
CA ASN A 163 -31.68 -7.20 -12.81
C ASN A 163 -32.32 -5.82 -13.03
N CYS A 164 -31.51 -4.78 -13.00
CA CYS A 164 -31.94 -3.41 -13.29
C CYS A 164 -31.97 -3.08 -14.80
N HIS A 165 -31.66 -4.02 -15.68
CA HIS A 165 -31.50 -3.82 -17.12
C HIS A 165 -30.48 -2.76 -17.50
N ILE A 166 -29.38 -2.69 -16.74
CA ILE A 166 -28.28 -1.74 -16.93
C ILE A 166 -27.09 -2.50 -17.50
N GLN A 167 -26.54 -2.01 -18.59
CA GLN A 167 -25.32 -2.56 -19.17
C GLN A 167 -24.12 -2.22 -18.27
N MET A 168 -23.23 -3.21 -18.03
CA MET A 168 -21.97 -3.01 -17.32
C MET A 168 -21.10 -2.00 -18.08
N PRO A 169 -20.54 -0.97 -17.40
CA PRO A 169 -19.64 -0.02 -18.04
C PRO A 169 -18.29 -0.66 -18.41
N ASP A 170 -17.55 -0.05 -19.31
CA ASP A 170 -16.18 -0.41 -19.65
C ASP A 170 -15.16 0.31 -18.71
N ASN A 171 -13.87 0.01 -18.87
CA ASN A 171 -12.82 0.63 -18.08
C ASN A 171 -12.55 2.12 -18.38
N ASP A 172 -13.16 2.68 -19.41
CA ASP A 172 -13.03 4.10 -19.78
C ASP A 172 -14.20 4.96 -19.27
N TRP A 173 -15.01 4.41 -18.35
CA TRP A 173 -16.14 5.10 -17.76
C TRP A 173 -15.75 6.30 -16.92
N THR A 174 -16.69 7.23 -16.83
CA THR A 174 -16.52 8.52 -16.16
C THR A 174 -17.33 8.59 -14.87
N LEU A 175 -17.11 9.67 -14.08
CA LEU A 175 -17.95 9.98 -12.92
C LEU A 175 -19.42 10.24 -13.33
N ASP A 176 -19.68 10.77 -14.52
CA ASP A 176 -21.05 10.97 -15.02
C ASP A 176 -21.72 9.63 -15.32
N ASP A 177 -20.98 8.66 -15.88
CA ASP A 177 -21.48 7.30 -16.08
C ASP A 177 -21.75 6.63 -14.74
N PHE A 178 -20.82 6.73 -13.79
CA PHE A 178 -20.96 6.19 -12.43
C PHE A 178 -22.22 6.75 -11.75
N TYR A 179 -22.38 8.07 -11.73
CA TYR A 179 -23.56 8.72 -11.15
C TYR A 179 -24.86 8.28 -11.85
N SER A 180 -24.86 8.25 -13.19
CA SER A 180 -26.03 7.86 -13.97
C SER A 180 -26.47 6.43 -13.67
N ILE A 181 -25.52 5.50 -13.53
CA ILE A 181 -25.82 4.11 -13.19
C ILE A 181 -26.31 4.01 -11.74
N CYS A 182 -25.64 4.65 -10.79
CA CYS A 182 -26.07 4.67 -9.38
C CYS A 182 -27.51 5.19 -9.25
N LYS A 183 -27.85 6.27 -9.96
CA LYS A 183 -29.18 6.84 -9.97
C LYS A 183 -30.22 5.86 -10.52
N LYS A 184 -29.95 5.20 -11.64
CA LYS A 184 -30.87 4.20 -12.22
C LYS A 184 -31.09 3.02 -11.27
N VAL A 185 -30.05 2.56 -10.56
CA VAL A 185 -30.16 1.48 -9.58
C VAL A 185 -31.07 1.89 -8.41
N SER A 186 -30.88 3.10 -7.85
CA SER A 186 -31.70 3.62 -6.74
C SER A 186 -33.15 3.87 -7.17
N GLU A 187 -33.38 4.31 -8.42
CA GLU A 187 -34.72 4.53 -8.98
C GLU A 187 -35.45 3.21 -9.31
N TYR A 188 -34.73 2.11 -9.55
CA TYR A 188 -35.31 0.81 -9.86
C TYR A 188 -35.99 0.16 -8.64
N SER A 189 -35.40 0.27 -7.45
CA SER A 189 -35.98 -0.25 -6.22
C SER A 189 -35.43 0.52 -5.02
N SER A 190 -36.30 0.82 -4.05
CA SER A 190 -35.91 1.46 -2.78
C SER A 190 -34.98 0.59 -1.88
N ASN A 191 -34.82 -0.69 -2.22
CA ASN A 191 -33.90 -1.61 -1.53
C ASN A 191 -32.57 -1.77 -2.25
N TYR A 192 -32.34 -1.07 -3.36
CA TYR A 192 -31.11 -1.13 -4.12
C TYR A 192 -30.34 0.17 -4.01
N TYR A 193 -29.02 0.05 -3.82
CA TYR A 193 -28.13 1.18 -3.64
C TYR A 193 -27.09 1.22 -4.76
N GLY A 194 -26.82 2.42 -5.23
CA GLY A 194 -25.85 2.62 -6.29
C GLY A 194 -24.42 2.27 -5.85
N TYR A 195 -24.06 2.61 -4.62
CA TYR A 195 -22.69 2.42 -4.14
C TYR A 195 -22.63 2.19 -2.63
N TYR A 196 -21.53 1.59 -2.20
CA TYR A 196 -21.09 1.44 -0.81
C TYR A 196 -19.62 1.88 -0.69
N ASP A 197 -19.25 2.54 0.40
CA ASP A 197 -17.87 2.92 0.79
C ASP A 197 -17.09 3.80 -0.22
N TYR A 198 -17.78 4.47 -1.15
CA TYR A 198 -17.16 5.49 -1.99
C TYR A 198 -17.15 6.84 -1.23
N GLY A 199 -15.94 7.36 -0.96
CA GLY A 199 -15.75 8.54 -0.12
C GLY A 199 -15.45 9.83 -0.89
N TRP A 200 -15.40 10.95 -0.14
CA TRP A 200 -15.02 12.25 -0.71
C TRP A 200 -13.60 12.25 -1.31
N LEU A 201 -12.68 11.46 -0.70
CA LEU A 201 -11.30 11.37 -1.17
C LEU A 201 -11.20 10.63 -2.51
N ASP A 202 -12.06 9.61 -2.75
CA ASP A 202 -12.15 8.95 -4.06
C ASP A 202 -12.58 9.96 -5.14
N SER A 203 -13.51 10.85 -4.79
CA SER A 203 -13.90 11.95 -5.68
C SER A 203 -12.75 12.91 -5.94
N ILE A 204 -11.95 13.27 -4.93
CA ILE A 204 -10.76 14.12 -5.09
C ILE A 204 -9.79 13.48 -6.09
N TYR A 205 -9.50 12.19 -5.93
CA TYR A 205 -8.61 11.47 -6.84
C TYR A 205 -9.20 11.37 -8.25
N ALA A 206 -10.51 11.14 -8.37
CA ALA A 206 -11.20 11.07 -9.64
C ALA A 206 -11.13 12.39 -10.45
N TYR A 207 -11.11 13.54 -9.78
CA TYR A 207 -10.90 14.85 -10.39
C TYR A 207 -9.41 15.21 -10.59
N GLY A 208 -8.50 14.35 -10.18
CA GLY A 208 -7.06 14.65 -10.19
C GLY A 208 -6.70 15.83 -9.30
N ALA A 209 -7.56 16.18 -8.33
CA ALA A 209 -7.36 17.30 -7.42
C ALA A 209 -6.37 16.94 -6.31
N GLN A 210 -5.84 17.98 -5.66
CA GLN A 210 -4.89 17.87 -4.56
C GLN A 210 -5.40 18.72 -3.40
N VAL A 211 -5.45 18.11 -2.20
CA VAL A 211 -5.98 18.78 -1.00
C VAL A 211 -4.91 19.56 -0.26
N PHE A 212 -3.66 19.12 -0.33
CA PHE A 212 -2.52 19.74 0.35
C PHE A 212 -1.37 20.01 -0.62
N ASN A 213 -0.50 20.99 -0.29
CA ASN A 213 0.79 21.09 -0.95
C ASN A 213 1.75 20.00 -0.42
N GLU A 214 2.83 19.76 -1.15
CA GLU A 214 3.81 18.70 -0.82
C GLU A 214 4.48 18.92 0.55
N GLU A 215 4.66 20.19 0.96
CA GLU A 215 5.26 20.55 2.25
C GLU A 215 4.29 20.41 3.44
N GLY A 216 3.00 20.20 3.19
CA GLY A 216 1.98 20.12 4.24
C GLY A 216 1.78 21.43 5.02
N THR A 217 1.94 22.57 4.36
CA THR A 217 1.77 23.91 4.96
C THR A 217 0.50 24.61 4.49
N LYS A 218 -0.13 24.09 3.43
CA LYS A 218 -1.36 24.64 2.83
C LYS A 218 -2.37 23.56 2.51
N CYS A 219 -3.63 23.87 2.81
CA CYS A 219 -4.80 23.12 2.43
C CYS A 219 -5.58 23.89 1.35
N TYR A 220 -6.16 23.19 0.38
CA TYR A 220 -6.77 23.75 -0.84
C TYR A 220 -8.25 23.37 -1.01
N LEU A 221 -9.03 23.28 0.07
CA LEU A 221 -10.44 22.89 0.00
C LEU A 221 -11.31 23.88 -0.82
N ASP A 222 -10.91 25.13 -0.93
CA ASP A 222 -11.61 26.17 -1.70
C ASP A 222 -11.25 26.20 -3.20
N GLN A 223 -10.29 25.38 -3.64
CA GLN A 223 -9.95 25.30 -5.07
C GLN A 223 -11.06 24.67 -5.89
N SER A 224 -11.27 25.18 -7.11
CA SER A 224 -12.40 24.78 -7.97
C SER A 224 -12.45 23.28 -8.29
N ALA A 225 -11.29 22.63 -8.42
CA ALA A 225 -11.23 21.18 -8.66
C ALA A 225 -11.67 20.38 -7.43
N VAL A 226 -11.23 20.80 -6.23
CA VAL A 226 -11.62 20.20 -4.95
C VAL A 226 -13.11 20.41 -4.67
N LYS A 227 -13.61 21.64 -4.88
CA LYS A 227 -15.05 21.94 -4.75
C LYS A 227 -15.89 21.03 -5.63
N ARG A 228 -15.57 20.92 -6.93
CA ARG A 228 -16.29 20.03 -7.84
C ARG A 228 -16.28 18.57 -7.39
N ALA A 229 -15.18 18.10 -6.87
CA ALA A 229 -15.06 16.73 -6.36
C ALA A 229 -15.98 16.50 -5.15
N ILE A 230 -16.04 17.45 -4.21
CA ILE A 230 -16.89 17.36 -3.03
C ILE A 230 -18.37 17.54 -3.40
N GLU A 231 -18.68 18.45 -4.32
CA GLU A 231 -20.03 18.60 -4.86
C GLU A 231 -20.54 17.33 -5.56
N PHE A 232 -19.67 16.65 -6.32
CA PHE A 232 -19.98 15.35 -6.91
C PHE A 232 -20.29 14.32 -5.83
N TYR A 233 -19.45 14.22 -4.79
CA TYR A 233 -19.67 13.28 -3.68
C TYR A 233 -20.99 13.59 -2.95
N ARG A 234 -21.29 14.85 -2.69
CA ARG A 234 -22.57 15.29 -2.10
C ARG A 234 -23.76 14.89 -2.97
N LYS A 235 -23.67 15.15 -4.29
CA LYS A 235 -24.70 14.77 -5.26
C LYS A 235 -24.92 13.25 -5.30
N LEU A 236 -23.83 12.46 -5.23
CA LEU A 236 -23.88 11.01 -5.21
C LEU A 236 -24.53 10.51 -3.89
N ASN A 237 -24.15 11.09 -2.75
CA ASN A 237 -24.68 10.72 -1.44
C ASN A 237 -26.18 11.00 -1.31
N ASN A 238 -26.67 12.04 -1.97
CA ASN A 238 -28.11 12.37 -1.98
C ASN A 238 -28.98 11.30 -2.66
N LEU A 239 -28.41 10.40 -3.48
CA LEU A 239 -29.15 9.28 -4.06
C LEU A 239 -29.61 8.27 -3.01
N ASN A 240 -28.98 8.23 -1.85
CA ASN A 240 -29.34 7.35 -0.75
C ASN A 240 -30.41 7.95 0.20
N GLU A 241 -30.93 9.15 -0.09
CA GLU A 241 -32.02 9.80 0.68
C GLU A 241 -31.79 9.83 2.21
N GLY A 242 -30.51 9.97 2.63
CA GLY A 242 -30.11 9.99 4.03
C GLY A 242 -29.86 8.60 4.66
N HIS A 243 -30.07 7.51 3.91
CA HIS A 243 -29.71 6.17 4.34
C HIS A 243 -28.20 5.97 4.26
N THR A 244 -27.61 5.41 5.34
CA THR A 244 -26.22 4.96 5.35
C THR A 244 -26.16 3.51 4.94
N VAL A 245 -25.68 3.25 3.71
CA VAL A 245 -25.51 1.89 3.18
C VAL A 245 -24.51 1.11 4.04
N THR A 246 -24.87 -0.12 4.39
CA THR A 246 -24.12 -0.97 5.31
C THR A 246 -23.34 -2.08 4.59
N SER A 247 -22.34 -2.64 5.26
CA SER A 247 -21.63 -3.82 4.76
C SER A 247 -22.56 -5.04 4.58
N GLU A 248 -23.62 -5.14 5.42
CA GLU A 248 -24.60 -6.22 5.31
C GLU A 248 -25.41 -6.11 4.01
N GLU A 249 -25.80 -4.90 3.59
CA GLU A 249 -26.48 -4.66 2.32
C GLU A 249 -25.59 -4.96 1.12
N PHE A 250 -24.32 -4.59 1.22
CA PHE A 250 -23.30 -4.98 0.23
C PHE A 250 -23.15 -6.51 0.13
N GLU A 251 -23.00 -7.20 1.24
CA GLU A 251 -22.88 -8.66 1.30
C GLU A 251 -24.12 -9.40 0.79
N LYS A 252 -25.30 -8.80 0.93
CA LYS A 252 -26.56 -9.32 0.37
C LYS A 252 -26.73 -9.09 -1.13
N GLY A 253 -25.79 -8.38 -1.77
CA GLY A 253 -25.85 -8.08 -3.19
C GLY A 253 -26.85 -6.97 -3.56
N LEU A 254 -27.20 -6.09 -2.61
CA LEU A 254 -28.14 -4.98 -2.81
C LEU A 254 -27.44 -3.70 -3.30
N VAL A 255 -26.11 -3.74 -3.48
CA VAL A 255 -25.28 -2.60 -3.88
C VAL A 255 -24.63 -2.87 -5.23
N ALA A 256 -24.63 -1.86 -6.11
CA ALA A 256 -24.07 -2.01 -7.46
C ALA A 256 -22.53 -1.87 -7.49
N PHE A 257 -21.97 -0.91 -6.76
CA PHE A 257 -20.56 -0.58 -6.81
C PHE A 257 -19.95 -0.41 -5.41
N SER A 258 -18.67 -0.81 -5.26
CA SER A 258 -17.88 -0.49 -4.06
C SER A 258 -16.39 -0.40 -4.40
N PRO A 259 -15.67 0.65 -3.98
CA PRO A 259 -14.21 0.65 -4.01
C PRO A 259 -13.68 -0.46 -3.10
N LEU A 260 -12.92 -1.38 -3.67
CA LEU A 260 -12.25 -2.44 -2.92
C LEU A 260 -10.78 -2.52 -3.29
N SER A 261 -9.94 -2.80 -2.31
CA SER A 261 -8.54 -3.09 -2.60
C SER A 261 -8.39 -4.44 -3.29
N LEU A 262 -7.34 -4.59 -4.10
CA LEU A 262 -7.01 -5.86 -4.74
C LEU A 262 -6.92 -7.01 -3.73
N ALA A 263 -6.37 -6.78 -2.55
CA ALA A 263 -6.26 -7.79 -1.50
C ALA A 263 -7.63 -8.29 -1.02
N VAL A 264 -8.59 -7.38 -0.82
CA VAL A 264 -9.98 -7.75 -0.50
C VAL A 264 -10.60 -8.50 -1.66
N TYR A 265 -10.46 -8.00 -2.88
CA TYR A 265 -10.91 -8.69 -4.08
C TYR A 265 -10.39 -10.11 -4.15
N ARG A 266 -9.10 -10.37 -3.92
CA ARG A 266 -8.50 -11.72 -3.92
C ARG A 266 -9.07 -12.65 -2.85
N THR A 267 -9.67 -12.14 -1.77
CA THR A 267 -10.33 -12.94 -0.74
C THR A 267 -11.77 -13.31 -1.06
N TYR A 268 -12.43 -12.59 -1.96
CA TYR A 268 -13.77 -12.95 -2.46
C TYR A 268 -13.75 -14.10 -3.46
N LYS A 269 -12.58 -14.61 -3.79
CA LYS A 269 -12.45 -15.75 -4.71
C LYS A 269 -13.03 -17.02 -4.15
N PRO A 270 -13.47 -17.89 -5.05
CA PRO A 270 -14.04 -19.16 -4.70
C PRO A 270 -13.00 -20.16 -4.18
N TYR A 271 -12.62 -20.02 -2.93
CA TYR A 271 -12.25 -21.21 -2.20
C TYR A 271 -13.54 -22.03 -1.99
N PRO A 272 -13.56 -23.33 -2.29
CA PRO A 272 -14.79 -24.12 -2.29
C PRO A 272 -15.62 -24.05 -1.00
N TRP A 273 -15.01 -23.61 0.10
CA TRP A 273 -15.67 -23.50 1.41
C TRP A 273 -16.06 -22.07 1.82
N ARG A 274 -15.56 -21.00 1.13
CA ARG A 274 -15.94 -19.60 1.39
C ARG A 274 -17.03 -19.08 0.44
N VAL A 275 -17.15 -19.67 -0.74
CA VAL A 275 -18.02 -19.24 -1.84
C VAL A 275 -19.50 -19.21 -1.48
N LYS A 276 -19.98 -20.14 -0.66
CA LYS A 276 -21.40 -20.19 -0.30
C LYS A 276 -21.86 -19.02 0.57
N LYS A 277 -20.97 -18.29 1.19
CA LYS A 277 -21.35 -17.18 2.09
C LYS A 277 -21.53 -15.84 1.36
N TYR A 278 -20.84 -15.63 0.23
CA TYR A 278 -20.79 -14.31 -0.42
C TYR A 278 -21.25 -14.29 -1.89
N SER A 279 -21.54 -15.40 -2.53
CA SER A 279 -21.86 -15.45 -3.96
C SER A 279 -23.31 -15.86 -4.24
N THR A 280 -24.27 -15.06 -3.78
CA THR A 280 -25.62 -15.07 -4.34
C THR A 280 -25.71 -14.27 -5.65
N PHE A 281 -24.60 -13.65 -6.09
CA PHE A 281 -24.54 -12.78 -7.25
C PHE A 281 -23.16 -12.84 -7.94
N GLU A 282 -23.17 -12.62 -9.24
CA GLU A 282 -21.95 -12.46 -10.05
C GLU A 282 -21.42 -11.04 -9.96
N TRP A 283 -20.10 -10.92 -9.96
CA TRP A 283 -19.42 -9.66 -9.81
C TRP A 283 -18.12 -9.60 -10.64
N ASP A 284 -17.63 -8.40 -10.87
CA ASP A 284 -16.39 -8.12 -11.60
C ASP A 284 -15.70 -6.89 -11.02
N CYS A 285 -14.55 -6.51 -11.59
CA CYS A 285 -13.83 -5.30 -11.24
C CYS A 285 -13.60 -4.41 -12.44
N LEU A 286 -13.65 -3.12 -12.20
CA LEU A 286 -13.30 -2.06 -13.13
C LEU A 286 -12.24 -1.14 -12.52
N LYS A 287 -11.60 -0.36 -13.38
CA LYS A 287 -10.84 0.81 -12.93
C LYS A 287 -11.78 1.80 -12.22
N MET A 288 -11.28 2.52 -11.22
CA MET A 288 -12.04 3.60 -10.60
C MET A 288 -12.49 4.64 -11.64
N PRO A 289 -13.73 5.17 -11.54
CA PRO A 289 -14.23 6.17 -12.49
C PRO A 289 -13.44 7.48 -12.35
N THR A 290 -13.32 8.23 -13.45
CA THR A 290 -12.56 9.49 -13.51
C THR A 290 -13.43 10.64 -14.02
N ALA A 291 -13.09 11.87 -13.66
CA ALA A 291 -13.80 13.05 -14.15
C ALA A 291 -13.59 13.26 -15.67
N SER A 292 -12.49 12.77 -16.22
CA SER A 292 -12.23 12.77 -17.66
C SER A 292 -11.50 11.50 -18.08
N LYS A 293 -11.75 11.02 -19.30
CA LYS A 293 -11.07 9.85 -19.85
C LYS A 293 -9.55 10.03 -19.80
N ASN A 294 -8.83 8.95 -19.51
CA ASN A 294 -7.37 8.89 -19.41
C ASN A 294 -6.74 9.56 -18.17
N GLN A 295 -7.49 9.98 -17.17
CA GLN A 295 -6.93 10.31 -15.86
C GLN A 295 -6.84 9.05 -14.99
N GLY A 296 -5.70 8.91 -14.28
CA GLY A 296 -5.57 7.89 -13.25
C GLY A 296 -6.22 8.37 -11.95
N SER A 297 -6.95 7.51 -11.26
CA SER A 297 -7.68 7.90 -10.06
C SER A 297 -7.75 6.80 -9.00
N ALA A 298 -6.96 5.74 -9.14
CA ALA A 298 -6.89 4.70 -8.13
C ALA A 298 -6.03 5.14 -6.96
N GLN A 299 -6.48 4.88 -5.74
CA GLN A 299 -5.60 4.90 -4.59
C GLN A 299 -4.73 3.63 -4.61
N VAL A 300 -3.46 3.78 -4.24
CA VAL A 300 -2.59 2.64 -3.95
C VAL A 300 -2.08 2.74 -2.52
N SER A 301 -2.31 1.69 -1.75
CA SER A 301 -1.66 1.49 -0.46
C SER A 301 -0.36 0.73 -0.66
N THR A 302 0.68 1.09 0.08
CA THR A 302 2.01 0.52 -0.11
C THR A 302 2.61 0.15 1.23
N LEU A 303 2.99 -1.12 1.40
CA LEU A 303 3.84 -1.52 2.51
C LEU A 303 5.28 -1.18 2.14
N LEU A 304 5.90 -0.38 2.96
CA LEU A 304 7.27 0.11 2.77
C LEU A 304 8.26 -0.68 3.63
N MET A 305 9.51 -0.71 3.19
CA MET A 305 10.65 -1.10 4.03
C MET A 305 11.72 -0.03 3.97
N GLY A 306 12.37 0.23 5.10
CA GLY A 306 13.43 1.23 5.22
C GLY A 306 14.61 0.72 6.03
N MET A 307 15.70 1.49 5.99
CA MET A 307 16.89 1.25 6.79
C MET A 307 16.89 2.20 7.99
N SER A 308 17.37 1.71 9.17
CA SER A 308 17.64 2.59 10.31
C SER A 308 18.72 3.62 9.99
N ALA A 309 18.46 4.88 10.34
CA ALA A 309 19.48 5.92 10.30
C ALA A 309 20.69 5.62 11.21
N LYS A 310 20.50 4.79 12.26
CA LYS A 310 21.52 4.41 13.24
C LYS A 310 22.22 3.09 12.94
N SER A 311 21.79 2.34 11.90
CA SER A 311 22.47 1.09 11.52
C SER A 311 23.98 1.30 11.36
N HIS A 312 24.76 0.43 11.99
CA HIS A 312 26.23 0.39 11.84
C HIS A 312 26.67 -0.34 10.57
N HIS A 313 25.76 -1.06 9.91
CA HIS A 313 26.02 -1.91 8.74
C HIS A 313 25.26 -1.45 7.51
N LYS A 314 25.26 -0.14 7.23
CA LYS A 314 24.39 0.48 6.19
C LYS A 314 24.54 -0.13 4.79
N SER A 315 25.75 -0.53 4.38
CA SER A 315 25.96 -1.17 3.08
C SER A 315 25.31 -2.55 3.00
N GLN A 316 25.37 -3.32 4.08
CA GLN A 316 24.74 -4.65 4.17
C GLN A 316 23.21 -4.49 4.32
N ALA A 317 22.76 -3.52 5.10
CA ALA A 317 21.35 -3.17 5.24
C ALA A 317 20.74 -2.73 3.89
N TRP A 318 21.46 -1.94 3.08
CA TRP A 318 21.05 -1.61 1.71
C TRP A 318 20.93 -2.86 0.83
N ASN A 319 21.88 -3.77 0.89
CA ASN A 319 21.81 -5.01 0.14
C ASN A 319 20.63 -5.89 0.55
N LEU A 320 20.34 -5.96 1.87
CA LEU A 320 19.14 -6.66 2.37
C LEU A 320 17.86 -5.99 1.94
N LEU A 321 17.79 -4.65 2.01
CA LEU A 321 16.64 -3.88 1.53
C LEU A 321 16.37 -4.15 0.05
N LYS A 322 17.41 -4.24 -0.80
CA LYS A 322 17.27 -4.62 -2.20
C LYS A 322 16.80 -6.06 -2.39
N GLU A 323 17.33 -7.00 -1.62
CA GLU A 323 16.87 -8.39 -1.68
C GLU A 323 15.37 -8.50 -1.40
N LEU A 324 14.87 -7.70 -0.44
CA LEU A 324 13.47 -7.71 -0.06
C LEU A 324 12.57 -6.93 -1.05
N CYS A 325 13.04 -5.78 -1.55
CA CYS A 325 12.18 -4.85 -2.29
C CYS A 325 12.45 -4.80 -3.81
N HIS A 326 13.59 -5.33 -4.29
CA HIS A 326 14.00 -5.22 -5.70
C HIS A 326 14.37 -6.57 -6.34
N ASP A 327 14.66 -7.62 -5.55
CA ASP A 327 14.93 -8.94 -6.10
C ASP A 327 13.67 -9.56 -6.73
N GLN A 328 13.77 -10.00 -8.00
CA GLN A 328 12.62 -10.49 -8.73
C GLN A 328 12.01 -11.75 -8.11
N THR A 329 12.83 -12.65 -7.54
CA THR A 329 12.35 -13.90 -6.94
C THR A 329 11.58 -13.61 -5.65
N THR A 330 12.09 -12.71 -4.80
CA THR A 330 11.37 -12.25 -3.61
C THR A 330 10.05 -11.61 -4.01
N GLN A 331 10.06 -10.76 -5.01
CA GLN A 331 8.89 -10.02 -5.46
C GLN A 331 7.83 -10.90 -6.14
N GLN A 332 8.22 -11.98 -6.83
CA GLN A 332 7.30 -13.03 -7.30
C GLN A 332 6.65 -13.76 -6.11
N SER A 333 7.45 -14.10 -5.09
CA SER A 333 6.96 -14.75 -3.87
C SER A 333 5.93 -13.88 -3.12
N ILE A 334 6.10 -12.55 -3.10
CA ILE A 334 5.12 -11.61 -2.53
C ILE A 334 3.77 -11.78 -3.23
N THR A 335 3.73 -11.70 -4.55
CA THR A 335 2.47 -11.85 -5.28
C THR A 335 1.85 -13.25 -5.09
N GLN A 336 2.66 -14.28 -4.94
CA GLN A 336 2.20 -15.65 -4.74
C GLN A 336 1.67 -15.92 -3.34
N TYR A 337 2.33 -15.43 -2.29
CA TYR A 337 2.05 -15.80 -0.89
C TYR A 337 1.44 -14.67 -0.06
N SER A 338 1.41 -13.44 -0.57
CA SER A 338 0.65 -12.33 -0.01
C SER A 338 -0.62 -12.04 -0.80
N GLN A 339 -1.45 -11.14 -0.30
CA GLN A 339 -2.69 -10.72 -0.98
C GLN A 339 -2.50 -9.44 -1.82
N GLY A 340 -1.39 -8.75 -1.67
CA GLY A 340 -1.01 -7.63 -2.53
C GLY A 340 -0.24 -8.09 -3.79
N ILE A 341 0.42 -7.15 -4.42
CA ILE A 341 1.18 -7.40 -5.66
C ILE A 341 2.54 -6.71 -5.60
N SER A 342 3.45 -7.16 -6.45
CA SER A 342 4.79 -6.57 -6.57
C SER A 342 4.72 -5.12 -7.08
N PRO A 343 5.50 -4.20 -6.48
CA PRO A 343 5.70 -2.85 -7.01
C PRO A 343 6.58 -2.80 -8.27
N LEU A 344 7.22 -3.93 -8.66
CA LEU A 344 8.09 -4.00 -9.83
C LEU A 344 7.30 -4.31 -11.09
N LYS A 345 7.42 -3.45 -12.11
CA LYS A 345 6.72 -3.59 -13.41
C LYS A 345 6.92 -4.96 -14.04
N LYS A 346 8.18 -5.41 -14.15
CA LYS A 346 8.52 -6.70 -14.79
C LYS A 346 7.92 -7.89 -14.05
N VAL A 347 7.84 -7.83 -12.73
CA VAL A 347 7.26 -8.90 -11.93
C VAL A 347 5.74 -8.86 -12.05
N ALA A 348 5.11 -7.71 -11.81
CA ALA A 348 3.66 -7.56 -11.90
C ALA A 348 3.09 -7.92 -13.28
N GLN A 349 3.88 -7.78 -14.35
CA GLN A 349 3.50 -8.08 -15.73
C GLN A 349 4.06 -9.42 -16.23
N SER A 350 4.67 -10.23 -15.38
CA SER A 350 5.25 -11.52 -15.78
C SER A 350 4.17 -12.55 -16.12
N GLN A 351 4.48 -13.46 -17.03
CA GLN A 351 3.57 -14.55 -17.41
C GLN A 351 3.17 -15.39 -16.19
N THR A 352 4.09 -15.65 -15.28
CA THR A 352 3.82 -16.37 -14.04
C THR A 352 2.70 -15.71 -13.21
N ILE A 353 2.71 -14.38 -13.11
CA ILE A 353 1.68 -13.64 -12.36
C ILE A 353 0.36 -13.60 -13.15
N ILE A 354 0.43 -13.51 -14.48
CA ILE A 354 -0.75 -13.60 -15.35
C ILE A 354 -1.44 -14.94 -15.14
N ASP A 355 -0.70 -16.03 -15.29
CA ASP A 355 -1.23 -17.40 -15.15
C ASP A 355 -1.83 -17.61 -13.76
N MET A 356 -1.15 -17.15 -12.72
CA MET A 356 -1.62 -17.23 -11.34
C MET A 356 -2.94 -16.44 -11.14
N LEU A 357 -3.03 -15.23 -11.66
CA LEU A 357 -4.26 -14.43 -11.57
C LEU A 357 -5.39 -15.07 -12.38
N ASP A 358 -5.11 -15.63 -13.55
CA ASP A 358 -6.09 -16.32 -14.39
C ASP A 358 -6.63 -17.60 -13.72
N GLU A 359 -5.76 -18.37 -13.04
CA GLU A 359 -6.19 -19.53 -12.25
C GLU A 359 -7.07 -19.12 -11.06
N GLU A 360 -6.77 -17.98 -10.48
CA GLU A 360 -7.50 -17.48 -9.33
C GLU A 360 -8.90 -16.91 -9.67
N THR A 361 -9.15 -16.42 -10.88
CA THR A 361 -10.30 -15.54 -11.17
C THR A 361 -11.59 -16.24 -11.61
N GLY A 362 -11.57 -17.51 -11.99
CA GLY A 362 -12.78 -18.13 -12.53
C GLY A 362 -13.35 -17.32 -13.71
N ASP A 363 -14.65 -16.99 -13.64
CA ASP A 363 -15.34 -16.20 -14.70
C ASP A 363 -15.11 -14.68 -14.60
N SER A 364 -14.60 -14.16 -13.47
CA SER A 364 -14.28 -12.75 -13.25
C SER A 364 -12.81 -12.51 -13.47
N LYS A 365 -12.44 -11.68 -14.44
CA LYS A 365 -11.03 -11.51 -14.84
C LYS A 365 -10.46 -10.18 -14.40
N ILE A 366 -9.63 -10.18 -13.35
CA ILE A 366 -8.66 -9.10 -13.18
C ILE A 366 -7.62 -9.26 -14.29
N SER A 367 -7.72 -8.45 -15.33
CA SER A 367 -6.68 -8.46 -16.36
C SER A 367 -5.43 -7.72 -15.88
N ILE A 368 -4.27 -8.18 -16.34
CA ILE A 368 -3.01 -7.45 -16.14
C ILE A 368 -3.11 -6.00 -16.67
N SER A 369 -3.87 -5.78 -17.74
CA SER A 369 -4.13 -4.45 -18.26
C SER A 369 -4.83 -3.56 -17.24
N LEU A 370 -5.84 -4.08 -16.54
CA LEU A 370 -6.54 -3.35 -15.48
C LEU A 370 -5.60 -2.99 -14.32
N LEU A 371 -4.84 -3.96 -13.81
CA LEU A 371 -3.87 -3.73 -12.73
C LEU A 371 -2.79 -2.73 -13.12
N ASN A 372 -2.25 -2.87 -14.33
CA ASN A 372 -1.24 -1.96 -14.85
C ASN A 372 -1.77 -0.52 -14.96
N GLN A 373 -2.98 -0.34 -15.49
CA GLN A 373 -3.63 0.97 -15.55
C GLN A 373 -3.90 1.55 -14.16
N ALA A 374 -4.35 0.74 -13.21
CA ALA A 374 -4.57 1.17 -11.83
C ALA A 374 -3.27 1.64 -11.17
N LEU A 375 -2.15 0.91 -11.37
CA LEU A 375 -0.86 1.26 -10.77
C LEU A 375 -0.18 2.44 -11.46
N LEU A 376 -0.27 2.58 -12.79
CA LEU A 376 0.34 3.70 -13.53
C LEU A 376 -0.26 5.05 -13.14
N GLY A 377 -1.56 5.10 -12.92
CA GLY A 377 -2.28 6.33 -12.54
C GLY A 377 -2.51 6.49 -11.05
N ALA A 378 -1.95 5.63 -10.22
CA ALA A 378 -2.25 5.57 -8.79
C ALA A 378 -1.88 6.83 -8.02
N ARG A 379 -2.59 7.08 -6.94
CA ARG A 379 -2.38 8.16 -5.99
C ARG A 379 -1.99 7.60 -4.63
N ASN A 380 -0.99 8.20 -4.01
CA ASN A 380 -0.58 7.92 -2.63
C ASN A 380 -1.19 8.96 -1.68
N ARG A 381 -1.23 8.62 -0.39
CA ARG A 381 -1.40 9.60 0.67
C ARG A 381 -0.29 10.65 0.60
N GLU A 382 -0.62 11.87 0.95
CA GLU A 382 0.37 12.94 1.09
C GLU A 382 1.36 12.62 2.23
N LYS A 383 2.62 13.01 2.03
CA LYS A 383 3.73 12.62 2.92
C LYS A 383 4.30 13.83 3.66
N PHE A 384 3.60 14.25 4.72
CA PHE A 384 4.04 15.29 5.65
C PHE A 384 3.58 15.02 7.09
N LYS A 385 4.31 15.53 8.07
CA LYS A 385 4.17 15.18 9.50
C LYS A 385 2.76 15.31 10.08
N LYS A 386 1.98 16.33 9.67
CA LYS A 386 0.65 16.63 10.22
C LYS A 386 -0.51 16.07 9.39
N TYR A 387 -0.23 15.22 8.40
CA TYR A 387 -1.23 14.72 7.45
C TYR A 387 -2.44 14.08 8.16
N ASP A 388 -2.19 13.14 9.08
CA ASP A 388 -3.26 12.36 9.70
C ASP A 388 -4.19 13.23 10.55
N GLY A 389 -3.65 14.18 11.29
CA GLY A 389 -4.44 15.14 12.04
C GLY A 389 -5.26 16.05 11.15
N ALA A 390 -4.66 16.58 10.08
CA ALA A 390 -5.34 17.42 9.10
C ALA A 390 -6.46 16.65 8.38
N LYS A 391 -6.19 15.41 7.95
CA LYS A 391 -7.18 14.53 7.32
C LYS A 391 -8.34 14.23 8.27
N THR A 392 -8.08 13.88 9.51
CA THR A 392 -9.13 13.62 10.52
C THR A 392 -10.02 14.85 10.73
N MET A 393 -9.45 16.06 10.75
CA MET A 393 -10.24 17.30 10.82
C MET A 393 -11.16 17.44 9.61
N ILE A 394 -10.65 17.16 8.40
CA ILE A 394 -11.44 17.23 7.16
C ILE A 394 -12.53 16.15 7.19
N ASP A 395 -12.21 14.89 7.47
CA ASP A 395 -13.17 13.78 7.51
C ASP A 395 -14.35 14.09 8.44
N THR A 396 -14.06 14.54 9.67
CA THR A 396 -15.08 14.84 10.67
C THR A 396 -16.02 15.96 10.25
N ASN A 397 -15.49 16.99 9.59
CA ASN A 397 -16.29 18.14 9.15
C ASN A 397 -17.00 17.86 7.83
N MET A 398 -16.37 17.10 6.91
CA MET A 398 -16.96 16.74 5.63
C MET A 398 -18.29 16.03 5.80
N MET A 399 -18.35 15.02 6.70
CA MET A 399 -19.59 14.29 6.98
C MET A 399 -20.71 15.20 7.50
N LYS A 400 -20.37 16.21 8.33
CA LYS A 400 -21.34 17.20 8.80
C LYS A 400 -21.83 18.09 7.66
N MET A 401 -20.93 18.58 6.83
CA MET A 401 -21.23 19.51 5.75
C MET A 401 -22.11 18.89 4.64
N ILE A 402 -21.93 17.59 4.35
CA ILE A 402 -22.71 16.88 3.35
C ILE A 402 -24.20 16.82 3.71
N HIS A 403 -24.49 16.69 5.01
CA HIS A 403 -25.85 16.59 5.54
C HIS A 403 -26.42 17.92 6.06
N SER A 404 -25.62 19.01 6.05
CA SER A 404 -26.06 20.33 6.51
C SER A 404 -26.81 21.08 5.41
N SER A 405 -27.73 21.96 5.84
CA SER A 405 -28.37 22.98 5.01
C SER A 405 -27.56 24.27 4.91
N ASP A 406 -26.42 24.37 5.58
CA ASP A 406 -25.56 25.55 5.61
C ASP A 406 -24.96 25.85 4.23
N ASP A 407 -24.49 27.09 4.06
CA ASP A 407 -23.77 27.47 2.85
C ASP A 407 -22.49 26.65 2.71
N PHE A 408 -22.47 25.80 1.71
CA PHE A 408 -21.40 24.84 1.50
C PHE A 408 -20.05 25.51 1.20
N ASP A 409 -20.05 26.60 0.43
CA ASP A 409 -18.83 27.33 0.10
C ASP A 409 -18.20 28.01 1.32
N LEU A 410 -19.03 28.63 2.15
CA LEU A 410 -18.58 29.22 3.40
C LEU A 410 -18.01 28.17 4.35
N SER A 411 -18.68 27.03 4.48
CA SER A 411 -18.22 25.92 5.31
C SER A 411 -16.87 25.37 4.87
N LEU A 412 -16.62 25.23 3.54
CA LEU A 412 -15.33 24.82 3.01
C LEU A 412 -14.23 25.84 3.29
N ILE A 413 -14.52 27.13 3.15
CA ILE A 413 -13.56 28.21 3.43
C ILE A 413 -13.19 28.22 4.93
N GLU A 414 -14.17 28.04 5.81
CA GLU A 414 -13.93 27.99 7.25
C GLU A 414 -13.12 26.76 7.65
N LEU A 415 -13.45 25.59 7.12
CA LEU A 415 -12.69 24.37 7.34
C LEU A 415 -11.25 24.52 6.85
N GLN A 416 -11.05 25.06 5.65
CA GLN A 416 -9.72 25.34 5.13
C GLN A 416 -8.89 26.24 6.05
N LYS A 417 -9.50 27.30 6.61
CA LYS A 417 -8.82 28.18 7.58
C LYS A 417 -8.40 27.41 8.84
N GLN A 418 -9.29 26.56 9.37
CA GLN A 418 -8.98 25.74 10.55
C GLN A 418 -7.83 24.77 10.26
N VAL A 419 -7.88 24.06 9.14
CA VAL A 419 -6.83 23.12 8.74
C VAL A 419 -5.51 23.86 8.49
N ASN A 420 -5.51 25.01 7.77
CA ASN A 420 -4.31 25.80 7.57
C ASN A 420 -3.72 26.33 8.88
N LYS A 421 -4.54 26.70 9.86
CA LYS A 421 -4.07 27.05 11.20
C LYS A 421 -3.34 25.88 11.85
N TYR A 422 -3.97 24.68 11.88
CA TYR A 422 -3.38 23.47 12.43
C TYR A 422 -2.06 23.11 11.75
N LEU A 423 -1.97 23.23 10.41
CA LEU A 423 -0.75 22.91 9.67
C LEU A 423 0.43 23.82 10.06
N ASN A 424 0.17 25.07 10.43
CA ASN A 424 1.21 26.09 10.68
C ASN A 424 1.47 26.33 12.19
N GLU A 425 0.77 25.70 13.12
CA GLU A 425 1.08 25.66 14.55
C GLU A 425 2.23 24.67 14.82
#